data_24b4c59f8dbb89014f0f26223a2756af
#
_entry.id   24b4c59f8dbb89014f0f26223a2756af
#
_cell.length_a   1.000
_cell.length_b   1.000
_cell.length_c   1.000
_cell.angle_alpha   90.00
_cell.angle_beta   90.00
_cell.angle_gamma   90.00
#
_symmetry.space_group_name_H-M   'P 1'
#
loop_
_entity.id
_entity.type
_entity.pdbx_description
1 polymer ?
#
loop_
_entity_poly.entity_id
_entity_poly.type
_entity_poly.pdbx_seq_one_letter_code
_entity_poly.pdbx_strand_id
1 'polypeptide(L)'
;METHDHPAGAGANARDGNHSEQAAVETLEQILGSMVHAVSNSLNSVMAASQLANLLITQGRLEEARASLNRVEEECARAARLVRDGRNLATLRVPDSLDGVDVATLLASCAAACTDLGEVRVHCEQDLPLVHGQADALKRLFVEILDNAFQFGAHNIVVSASRDPERGAIRIEFRDDGPGVNLRPDTLFESFVTSEPSEHSGLGLAIATQIAAAYDGSVGLDESPSGAVFWIRLPVASP
;
A
#
# COMPACT_ATOMS: atom_id res chain seq x y z
N MET A 1 24.91 54.30 -22.58
CA MET A 1 23.48 53.92 -22.38
C MET A 1 23.46 52.41 -22.41
N GLU A 2 23.88 51.84 -21.26
CA GLU A 2 24.05 50.40 -21.06
C GLU A 2 22.76 49.83 -20.50
N THR A 3 22.17 48.85 -21.18
CA THR A 3 21.01 48.11 -20.74
C THR A 3 21.53 46.86 -20.00
N HIS A 4 21.36 46.81 -18.68
CA HIS A 4 21.56 45.61 -17.86
C HIS A 4 20.45 44.60 -18.13
N ASP A 5 20.84 43.50 -18.71
CA ASP A 5 20.01 42.29 -18.79
C ASP A 5 20.22 41.48 -17.51
N HIS A 6 19.14 41.21 -16.79
CA HIS A 6 19.17 40.46 -15.52
C HIS A 6 18.59 39.05 -15.77
N PRO A 7 19.31 37.96 -15.58
CA PRO A 7 18.71 36.62 -15.68
C PRO A 7 18.09 36.26 -14.31
N ALA A 8 16.80 36.47 -14.20
CA ALA A 8 16.00 35.92 -13.10
C ALA A 8 15.25 34.66 -13.61
N GLY A 9 15.61 33.48 -13.15
CA GLY A 9 14.82 32.29 -13.50
C GLY A 9 15.39 30.91 -13.15
N ALA A 10 16.52 30.80 -12.45
CA ALA A 10 17.12 29.48 -12.19
C ALA A 10 17.07 29.00 -10.72
N GLY A 11 16.41 29.75 -9.83
CA GLY A 11 16.48 29.46 -8.39
C GLY A 11 15.23 28.79 -7.76
N ALA A 12 14.14 28.68 -8.46
CA ALA A 12 12.87 28.18 -7.90
C ALA A 12 12.78 26.64 -7.92
N ASN A 13 13.16 26.00 -9.03
CA ASN A 13 13.03 24.54 -9.18
C ASN A 13 13.95 23.68 -8.29
N ALA A 14 15.08 24.21 -7.84
CA ALA A 14 16.00 23.46 -6.98
C ALA A 14 15.57 23.40 -5.50
N ARG A 15 14.71 24.31 -5.06
CA ARG A 15 14.23 24.34 -3.67
C ARG A 15 13.04 23.43 -3.44
N ASP A 16 12.16 23.29 -4.42
CA ASP A 16 10.98 22.41 -4.33
C ASP A 16 11.35 20.92 -4.38
N GLY A 17 12.36 20.55 -5.17
CA GLY A 17 12.89 19.18 -5.22
C GLY A 17 13.51 18.73 -3.89
N ASN A 18 14.23 19.61 -3.20
CA ASN A 18 14.89 19.29 -1.93
C ASN A 18 13.89 19.13 -0.76
N HIS A 19 12.78 19.86 -0.77
CA HIS A 19 11.71 19.73 0.24
C HIS A 19 10.92 18.45 0.07
N SER A 20 10.65 18.04 -1.16
CA SER A 20 9.95 16.79 -1.48
C SER A 20 10.78 15.55 -1.11
N GLU A 21 12.08 15.59 -1.37
CA GLU A 21 13.01 14.51 -1.02
C GLU A 21 13.20 14.37 0.50
N GLN A 22 13.30 15.49 1.22
CA GLN A 22 13.36 15.50 2.68
C GLN A 22 12.08 14.97 3.33
N ALA A 23 10.90 15.37 2.83
CA ALA A 23 9.61 14.86 3.33
C ALA A 23 9.46 13.36 3.10
N ALA A 24 9.93 12.83 1.97
CA ALA A 24 9.92 11.40 1.68
C ALA A 24 10.85 10.61 2.61
N VAL A 25 12.04 11.15 2.92
CA VAL A 25 12.98 10.53 3.86
C VAL A 25 12.42 10.52 5.28
N GLU A 26 11.86 11.64 5.76
CA GLU A 26 11.22 11.71 7.09
C GLU A 26 10.06 10.73 7.22
N THR A 27 9.23 10.60 6.19
CA THR A 27 8.12 9.63 6.16
C THR A 27 8.64 8.19 6.21
N LEU A 28 9.69 7.88 5.46
CA LEU A 28 10.30 6.55 5.46
C LEU A 28 10.92 6.21 6.83
N GLU A 29 11.61 7.15 7.47
CA GLU A 29 12.15 6.98 8.82
C GLU A 29 11.05 6.74 9.85
N GLN A 30 9.93 7.45 9.76
CA GLN A 30 8.78 7.27 10.63
C GLN A 30 8.14 5.88 10.46
N ILE A 31 7.97 5.41 9.20
CA ILE A 31 7.46 4.08 8.91
C ILE A 31 8.41 3.00 9.45
N LEU A 32 9.71 3.13 9.20
CA LEU A 32 10.71 2.18 9.70
C LEU A 32 10.74 2.14 11.24
N GLY A 33 10.66 3.30 11.91
CA GLY A 33 10.58 3.39 13.37
C GLY A 33 9.35 2.66 13.91
N SER A 34 8.20 2.89 13.32
CA SER A 34 6.94 2.23 13.70
C SER A 34 6.97 0.72 13.43
N MET A 35 7.62 0.28 12.35
CA MET A 35 7.84 -1.15 12.06
C MET A 35 8.72 -1.83 13.11
N VAL A 36 9.82 -1.19 13.52
CA VAL A 36 10.68 -1.73 14.57
C VAL A 36 9.88 -1.92 15.87
N HIS A 37 9.02 -0.96 16.22
CA HIS A 37 8.13 -1.10 17.36
C HIS A 37 7.12 -2.23 17.20
N ALA A 38 6.48 -2.37 16.03
CA ALA A 38 5.51 -3.43 15.78
C ALA A 38 6.15 -4.82 15.83
N VAL A 39 7.33 -5.00 15.21
CA VAL A 39 8.09 -6.26 15.28
C VAL A 39 8.51 -6.57 16.73
N SER A 40 8.99 -5.56 17.48
CA SER A 40 9.36 -5.72 18.88
C SER A 40 8.18 -6.15 19.75
N ASN A 41 6.98 -5.61 19.50
CA ASN A 41 5.75 -5.99 20.19
C ASN A 41 5.36 -7.45 19.88
N SER A 42 5.41 -7.88 18.62
CA SER A 42 5.16 -9.27 18.23
C SER A 42 6.16 -10.23 18.89
N LEU A 43 7.46 -9.86 18.93
CA LEU A 43 8.47 -10.69 19.62
C LEU A 43 8.24 -10.79 21.12
N ASN A 44 7.82 -9.71 21.79
CA ASN A 44 7.45 -9.72 23.21
C ASN A 44 6.23 -10.62 23.45
N SER A 45 5.23 -10.58 22.57
CA SER A 45 4.05 -11.45 22.63
C SER A 45 4.44 -12.94 22.45
N VAL A 46 5.35 -13.24 21.51
CA VAL A 46 5.93 -14.60 21.32
C VAL A 46 6.60 -15.08 22.60
N MET A 47 7.45 -14.25 23.22
CA MET A 47 8.12 -14.60 24.47
C MET A 47 7.12 -14.89 25.60
N ALA A 48 6.14 -14.02 25.78
CA ALA A 48 5.11 -14.18 26.83
C ALA A 48 4.27 -15.45 26.62
N ALA A 49 3.80 -15.68 25.39
CA ALA A 49 3.02 -16.87 25.04
C ALA A 49 3.84 -18.17 25.20
N SER A 50 5.13 -18.17 24.83
CA SER A 50 6.03 -19.30 25.02
C SER A 50 6.27 -19.62 26.49
N GLN A 51 6.47 -18.60 27.34
CA GLN A 51 6.63 -18.78 28.78
C GLN A 51 5.34 -19.33 29.42
N LEU A 52 4.18 -18.82 29.01
CA LEU A 52 2.88 -19.32 29.48
C LEU A 52 2.66 -20.77 29.05
N ALA A 53 2.97 -21.14 27.82
CA ALA A 53 2.87 -22.52 27.33
C ALA A 53 3.72 -23.47 28.17
N ASN A 54 4.98 -23.12 28.46
CA ASN A 54 5.86 -23.93 29.32
C ASN A 54 5.30 -24.08 30.73
N LEU A 55 4.75 -23.03 31.34
CA LEU A 55 4.12 -23.11 32.66
C LEU A 55 2.91 -24.05 32.64
N LEU A 56 2.05 -23.93 31.61
CA LEU A 56 0.85 -24.74 31.45
C LEU A 56 1.19 -26.23 31.23
N ILE A 57 2.25 -26.54 30.50
CA ILE A 57 2.77 -27.90 30.32
C ILE A 57 3.20 -28.49 31.67
N THR A 58 3.92 -27.73 32.51
CA THR A 58 4.37 -28.21 33.83
C THR A 58 3.18 -28.46 34.79
N GLN A 59 2.05 -27.78 34.56
CA GLN A 59 0.80 -27.95 35.32
C GLN A 59 -0.11 -29.05 34.75
N GLY A 60 0.25 -29.68 33.63
CA GLY A 60 -0.56 -30.69 32.96
C GLY A 60 -1.76 -30.10 32.16
N ARG A 61 -1.81 -28.81 31.95
CA ARG A 61 -2.91 -28.06 31.23
C ARG A 61 -2.61 -28.03 29.75
N LEU A 62 -2.65 -29.18 29.08
CA LEU A 62 -2.13 -29.35 27.71
C LEU A 62 -2.94 -28.60 26.65
N GLU A 63 -4.28 -28.51 26.77
CA GLU A 63 -5.12 -27.78 25.80
C GLU A 63 -4.84 -26.28 25.84
N GLU A 64 -4.66 -25.72 27.03
CA GLU A 64 -4.34 -24.31 27.19
C GLU A 64 -2.89 -23.99 26.73
N ALA A 65 -1.98 -24.94 26.97
CA ALA A 65 -0.62 -24.83 26.44
C ALA A 65 -0.63 -24.80 24.90
N ARG A 66 -1.45 -25.65 24.26
CA ARG A 66 -1.61 -25.69 22.82
C ARG A 66 -2.17 -24.37 22.27
N ALA A 67 -3.17 -23.78 22.91
CA ALA A 67 -3.68 -22.47 22.54
C ALA A 67 -2.59 -21.39 22.63
N SER A 68 -1.73 -21.45 23.67
CA SER A 68 -0.59 -20.52 23.78
C SER A 68 0.45 -20.72 22.69
N LEU A 69 0.72 -21.96 22.26
CA LEU A 69 1.62 -22.24 21.14
C LEU A 69 1.05 -21.76 19.79
N ASN A 70 -0.26 -21.89 19.54
CA ASN A 70 -0.89 -21.33 18.34
C ASN A 70 -0.69 -19.80 18.29
N ARG A 71 -0.81 -19.10 19.42
CA ARG A 71 -0.51 -17.66 19.48
C ARG A 71 0.94 -17.33 19.16
N VAL A 72 1.90 -18.20 19.54
CA VAL A 72 3.30 -18.04 19.14
C VAL A 72 3.43 -18.10 17.61
N GLU A 73 2.77 -19.06 16.96
CA GLU A 73 2.81 -19.22 15.50
C GLU A 73 2.20 -18.00 14.79
N GLU A 74 1.05 -17.52 15.26
CA GLU A 74 0.36 -16.32 14.72
C GLU A 74 1.25 -15.07 14.82
N GLU A 75 1.85 -14.81 15.99
CA GLU A 75 2.71 -13.66 16.20
C GLU A 75 4.04 -13.75 15.42
N CYS A 76 4.60 -14.94 15.25
CA CYS A 76 5.76 -15.16 14.37
C CYS A 76 5.42 -14.86 12.92
N ALA A 77 4.26 -15.34 12.43
CA ALA A 77 3.80 -15.07 11.09
C ALA A 77 3.56 -13.56 10.86
N ARG A 78 3.00 -12.86 11.87
CA ARG A 78 2.81 -11.41 11.87
C ARG A 78 4.15 -10.67 11.75
N ALA A 79 5.12 -11.01 12.61
CA ALA A 79 6.45 -10.39 12.57
C ALA A 79 7.13 -10.61 11.21
N ALA A 80 7.01 -11.81 10.62
CA ALA A 80 7.56 -12.12 9.31
C ALA A 80 6.92 -11.29 8.18
N ARG A 81 5.60 -11.02 8.25
CA ARG A 81 4.91 -10.12 7.31
C ARG A 81 5.44 -8.69 7.43
N LEU A 82 5.51 -8.15 8.65
CA LEU A 82 6.04 -6.80 8.91
C LEU A 82 7.46 -6.61 8.34
N VAL A 83 8.35 -7.58 8.55
CA VAL A 83 9.72 -7.52 8.01
C VAL A 83 9.73 -7.56 6.47
N ARG A 84 8.89 -8.37 5.86
CA ARG A 84 8.76 -8.45 4.39
C ARG A 84 8.25 -7.14 3.81
N ASP A 85 7.22 -6.56 4.41
CA ASP A 85 6.61 -5.31 3.97
C ASP A 85 7.61 -4.15 4.07
N GLY A 86 8.36 -4.07 5.17
CA GLY A 86 9.41 -3.05 5.31
C GLY A 86 10.58 -3.21 4.36
N ARG A 87 10.98 -4.44 4.07
CA ARG A 87 12.00 -4.67 3.04
C ARG A 87 11.53 -4.16 1.67
N ASN A 88 10.25 -4.37 1.35
CA ASN A 88 9.68 -3.93 0.10
C ASN A 88 9.62 -2.39 0.02
N LEU A 89 9.29 -1.70 1.12
CA LEU A 89 9.36 -0.24 1.21
C LEU A 89 10.78 0.29 1.00
N ALA A 90 11.78 -0.33 1.64
CA ALA A 90 13.17 0.10 1.55
C ALA A 90 13.80 -0.08 0.15
N THR A 91 13.19 -0.91 -0.71
CA THR A 91 13.66 -1.16 -2.09
C THR A 91 12.97 -0.29 -3.13
N LEU A 92 11.96 0.51 -2.76
CA LEU A 92 11.34 1.48 -3.67
C LEU A 92 12.34 2.57 -4.02
N ARG A 93 12.91 2.47 -5.21
CA ARG A 93 13.70 3.55 -5.83
C ARG A 93 12.93 4.04 -7.04
N VAL A 94 12.73 5.35 -7.12
CA VAL A 94 12.31 5.97 -8.38
C VAL A 94 13.55 6.03 -9.27
N PRO A 95 13.59 5.33 -10.40
CA PRO A 95 14.73 5.40 -11.30
C PRO A 95 14.77 6.75 -12.02
N ASP A 96 15.97 7.14 -12.47
CA ASP A 96 16.20 8.37 -13.24
C ASP A 96 15.49 8.40 -14.60
N SER A 97 15.04 7.24 -15.11
CA SER A 97 14.21 7.13 -16.32
C SER A 97 12.90 6.43 -15.99
N LEU A 98 11.79 7.09 -16.24
CA LEU A 98 10.44 6.52 -16.11
C LEU A 98 9.98 6.07 -17.49
N ASP A 99 9.79 4.76 -17.66
CA ASP A 99 9.14 4.21 -18.85
C ASP A 99 7.63 4.43 -18.77
N GLY A 100 7.00 4.58 -19.94
CA GLY A 100 5.53 4.60 -19.99
C GLY A 100 4.98 3.20 -19.72
N VAL A 101 4.08 3.08 -18.75
CA VAL A 101 3.44 1.81 -18.36
C VAL A 101 2.01 1.75 -18.87
N ASP A 102 1.67 0.64 -19.53
CA ASP A 102 0.29 0.29 -19.91
C ASP A 102 -0.47 -0.26 -18.70
N VAL A 103 -1.33 0.59 -18.13
CA VAL A 103 -2.16 0.26 -16.96
C VAL A 103 -3.13 -0.88 -17.25
N ALA A 104 -3.72 -0.94 -18.46
CA ALA A 104 -4.71 -1.97 -18.79
C ALA A 104 -4.09 -3.37 -18.79
N THR A 105 -2.92 -3.52 -19.42
CA THR A 105 -2.16 -4.77 -19.40
C THR A 105 -1.74 -5.17 -18.00
N LEU A 106 -1.31 -4.21 -17.19
CA LEU A 106 -0.84 -4.46 -15.82
C LEU A 106 -1.99 -4.90 -14.91
N LEU A 107 -3.15 -4.23 -14.96
CA LEU A 107 -4.36 -4.60 -14.21
C LEU A 107 -4.87 -5.99 -14.59
N ALA A 108 -4.89 -6.33 -15.89
CA ALA A 108 -5.26 -7.66 -16.35
C ALA A 108 -4.32 -8.75 -15.77
N SER A 109 -3.01 -8.47 -15.70
CA SER A 109 -2.03 -9.38 -15.09
C SER A 109 -2.27 -9.56 -13.58
N CYS A 110 -2.60 -8.48 -12.85
CA CYS A 110 -2.93 -8.56 -11.43
C CYS A 110 -4.20 -9.36 -11.18
N ALA A 111 -5.26 -9.13 -11.96
CA ALA A 111 -6.52 -9.86 -11.86
C ALA A 111 -6.32 -11.37 -12.09
N ALA A 112 -5.54 -11.75 -13.10
CA ALA A 112 -5.22 -13.14 -13.38
C ALA A 112 -4.46 -13.85 -12.24
N ALA A 113 -3.69 -13.10 -11.44
CA ALA A 113 -2.97 -13.64 -10.29
C ALA A 113 -3.85 -13.84 -9.05
N CYS A 114 -5.05 -13.26 -9.01
CA CYS A 114 -5.96 -13.31 -7.85
C CYS A 114 -7.04 -14.39 -7.96
N THR A 115 -7.04 -15.23 -8.99
CA THR A 115 -8.12 -16.20 -9.29
C THR A 115 -8.41 -17.20 -8.16
N ASP A 116 -7.43 -17.49 -7.31
CA ASP A 116 -7.60 -18.39 -6.17
C ASP A 116 -8.23 -17.67 -4.94
N LEU A 117 -8.26 -16.33 -4.92
CA LEU A 117 -8.78 -15.52 -3.82
C LEU A 117 -10.24 -15.10 -4.05
N GLY A 118 -10.61 -14.84 -5.30
CA GLY A 118 -11.94 -14.39 -5.67
C GLY A 118 -12.02 -13.94 -7.14
N GLU A 119 -13.14 -13.32 -7.52
CA GLU A 119 -13.33 -12.83 -8.88
C GLU A 119 -12.90 -11.36 -9.02
N VAL A 120 -11.99 -11.07 -9.95
CA VAL A 120 -11.59 -9.71 -10.31
C VAL A 120 -11.97 -9.44 -11.77
N ARG A 121 -12.86 -8.48 -11.99
CA ARG A 121 -13.28 -8.04 -13.34
C ARG A 121 -12.62 -6.70 -13.64
N VAL A 122 -11.94 -6.61 -14.79
CA VAL A 122 -11.24 -5.39 -15.21
C VAL A 122 -11.96 -4.77 -16.41
N HIS A 123 -12.28 -3.48 -16.30
CA HIS A 123 -12.90 -2.65 -17.35
C HIS A 123 -12.04 -1.42 -17.58
N CYS A 124 -11.37 -1.35 -18.72
CA CYS A 124 -10.55 -0.19 -19.08
C CYS A 124 -11.21 0.56 -20.24
N GLU A 125 -11.18 1.89 -20.18
CA GLU A 125 -11.48 2.76 -21.31
C GLU A 125 -10.53 2.41 -22.48
N GLN A 126 -11.01 2.54 -23.72
CA GLN A 126 -10.17 2.28 -24.89
C GLN A 126 -9.07 3.34 -25.02
N ASP A 127 -7.91 2.91 -25.52
CA ASP A 127 -6.77 3.78 -25.81
C ASP A 127 -6.32 4.64 -24.62
N LEU A 128 -6.27 4.06 -23.41
CA LEU A 128 -5.71 4.75 -22.25
C LEU A 128 -4.25 5.14 -22.54
N PRO A 129 -3.85 6.37 -22.20
CA PRO A 129 -2.46 6.78 -22.32
C PRO A 129 -1.58 5.98 -21.35
N LEU A 130 -0.28 5.93 -21.63
CA LEU A 130 0.69 5.36 -20.70
C LEU A 130 0.81 6.27 -19.47
N VAL A 131 1.12 5.69 -18.32
CA VAL A 131 1.43 6.43 -17.08
C VAL A 131 2.92 6.39 -16.78
N HIS A 132 3.41 7.40 -16.08
CA HIS A 132 4.77 7.37 -15.55
C HIS A 132 4.89 6.31 -14.44
N GLY A 133 5.91 5.47 -14.51
CA GLY A 133 6.14 4.50 -13.45
C GLY A 133 7.05 3.35 -13.83
N GLN A 134 7.32 2.51 -12.85
CA GLN A 134 7.90 1.17 -13.05
C GLN A 134 6.79 0.13 -12.96
N ALA A 135 6.75 -0.80 -13.90
CA ALA A 135 5.71 -1.83 -13.95
C ALA A 135 5.63 -2.65 -12.65
N ASP A 136 6.77 -3.04 -12.08
CA ASP A 136 6.81 -3.82 -10.82
C ASP A 136 6.29 -3.02 -9.61
N ALA A 137 6.62 -1.73 -9.53
CA ALA A 137 6.14 -0.87 -8.45
C ALA A 137 4.63 -0.62 -8.58
N LEU A 138 4.14 -0.30 -9.78
CA LEU A 138 2.71 -0.11 -10.01
C LEU A 138 1.92 -1.43 -9.85
N LYS A 139 2.49 -2.56 -10.24
CA LYS A 139 1.92 -3.88 -9.95
C LYS A 139 1.76 -4.08 -8.45
N ARG A 140 2.79 -3.75 -7.68
CA ARG A 140 2.73 -3.82 -6.22
C ARG A 140 1.64 -2.92 -5.65
N LEU A 141 1.52 -1.67 -6.12
CA LEU A 141 0.47 -0.74 -5.74
C LEU A 141 -0.93 -1.36 -5.94
N PHE A 142 -1.19 -1.97 -7.11
CA PHE A 142 -2.49 -2.58 -7.39
C PHE A 142 -2.74 -3.81 -6.53
N VAL A 143 -1.72 -4.64 -6.32
CA VAL A 143 -1.83 -5.84 -5.45
C VAL A 143 -2.15 -5.46 -4.01
N GLU A 144 -1.55 -4.39 -3.44
CA GLU A 144 -1.88 -3.95 -2.08
C GLU A 144 -3.36 -3.58 -1.91
N ILE A 145 -3.98 -2.97 -2.93
CA ILE A 145 -5.42 -2.64 -2.88
C ILE A 145 -6.27 -3.90 -3.04
N LEU A 146 -5.93 -4.81 -3.97
CA LEU A 146 -6.65 -6.06 -4.18
C LEU A 146 -6.56 -6.98 -2.96
N ASP A 147 -5.36 -7.17 -2.42
CA ASP A 147 -5.13 -7.97 -1.21
C ASP A 147 -5.92 -7.41 -0.03
N ASN A 148 -5.94 -6.08 0.13
CA ASN A 148 -6.73 -5.43 1.18
C ASN A 148 -8.22 -5.77 1.05
N ALA A 149 -8.81 -5.72 -0.15
CA ALA A 149 -10.22 -6.06 -0.36
C ALA A 149 -10.50 -7.53 0.01
N PHE A 150 -9.68 -8.48 -0.46
CA PHE A 150 -9.87 -9.91 -0.15
C PHE A 150 -9.65 -10.22 1.33
N GLN A 151 -8.64 -9.62 1.97
CA GLN A 151 -8.34 -9.80 3.38
C GLN A 151 -9.50 -9.36 4.29
N PHE A 152 -10.26 -8.34 3.86
CA PHE A 152 -11.42 -7.84 4.59
C PHE A 152 -12.75 -8.43 4.08
N GLY A 153 -12.72 -9.58 3.43
CA GLY A 153 -13.89 -10.41 3.14
C GLY A 153 -14.63 -10.10 1.85
N ALA A 154 -14.03 -9.38 0.91
CA ALA A 154 -14.57 -9.29 -0.43
C ALA A 154 -14.41 -10.61 -1.19
N HIS A 155 -15.36 -10.91 -2.06
CA HIS A 155 -15.34 -12.05 -2.98
C HIS A 155 -15.31 -11.61 -4.45
N ASN A 156 -15.84 -10.43 -4.74
CA ASN A 156 -15.90 -9.86 -6.08
C ASN A 156 -15.35 -8.44 -6.07
N ILE A 157 -14.43 -8.16 -6.97
CA ILE A 157 -13.83 -6.83 -7.17
C ILE A 157 -14.03 -6.43 -8.62
N VAL A 158 -14.58 -5.24 -8.84
CA VAL A 158 -14.66 -4.61 -10.16
C VAL A 158 -13.62 -3.49 -10.22
N VAL A 159 -12.64 -3.64 -11.11
CA VAL A 159 -11.62 -2.64 -11.36
C VAL A 159 -11.98 -1.88 -12.63
N SER A 160 -12.07 -0.56 -12.56
CA SER A 160 -12.28 0.29 -13.72
C SER A 160 -11.16 1.32 -13.87
N ALA A 161 -10.70 1.52 -15.11
CA ALA A 161 -9.69 2.52 -15.41
C ALA A 161 -10.18 3.45 -16.52
N SER A 162 -10.11 4.75 -16.27
CA SER A 162 -10.57 5.81 -17.18
C SER A 162 -9.66 7.03 -17.16
N ARG A 163 -9.74 7.86 -18.19
CA ARG A 163 -9.05 9.16 -18.21
C ARG A 163 -9.68 10.12 -17.20
N ASP A 164 -8.82 10.87 -16.51
CA ASP A 164 -9.18 12.04 -15.69
C ASP A 164 -8.55 13.28 -16.34
N PRO A 165 -9.20 13.84 -17.39
CA PRO A 165 -8.61 14.90 -18.21
C PRO A 165 -8.43 16.22 -17.45
N GLU A 166 -9.23 16.46 -16.41
CA GLU A 166 -9.12 17.66 -15.59
C GLU A 166 -7.82 17.67 -14.77
N ARG A 167 -7.27 16.49 -14.50
CA ARG A 167 -6.05 16.29 -13.72
C ARG A 167 -4.86 15.77 -14.54
N GLY A 168 -5.04 15.55 -15.85
CA GLY A 168 -4.01 14.99 -16.71
C GLY A 168 -3.55 13.60 -16.24
N ALA A 169 -4.48 12.78 -15.75
CA ALA A 169 -4.20 11.52 -15.07
C ALA A 169 -5.09 10.40 -15.61
N ILE A 170 -4.76 9.16 -15.23
CA ILE A 170 -5.67 8.02 -15.26
C ILE A 170 -6.19 7.81 -13.84
N ARG A 171 -7.52 7.67 -13.71
CA ARG A 171 -8.19 7.24 -12.50
C ARG A 171 -8.50 5.75 -12.59
N ILE A 172 -8.07 4.99 -11.58
CA ILE A 172 -8.32 3.56 -11.43
C ILE A 172 -9.15 3.38 -10.18
N GLU A 173 -10.31 2.75 -10.28
CA GLU A 173 -11.20 2.45 -9.16
C GLU A 173 -11.26 0.95 -8.91
N PHE A 174 -11.19 0.58 -7.65
CA PHE A 174 -11.34 -0.78 -7.14
C PHE A 174 -12.57 -0.80 -6.26
N ARG A 175 -13.66 -1.36 -6.80
CA ARG A 175 -14.94 -1.51 -6.09
C ARG A 175 -15.09 -2.93 -5.65
N ASP A 176 -15.19 -3.17 -4.36
CA ASP A 176 -15.41 -4.48 -3.77
C ASP A 176 -16.83 -4.66 -3.24
N ASP A 177 -17.20 -5.91 -2.99
CA ASP A 177 -18.46 -6.33 -2.37
C ASP A 177 -18.32 -6.67 -0.88
N GLY A 178 -17.25 -6.26 -0.25
CA GLY A 178 -16.95 -6.51 1.16
C GLY A 178 -17.85 -5.71 2.13
N PRO A 179 -17.56 -5.78 3.43
CA PRO A 179 -18.36 -5.10 4.46
C PRO A 179 -18.19 -3.56 4.47
N GLY A 180 -17.33 -3.02 3.61
CA GLY A 180 -16.99 -1.59 3.60
C GLY A 180 -15.94 -1.22 4.66
N VAL A 181 -15.66 0.08 4.76
CA VAL A 181 -14.62 0.60 5.65
C VAL A 181 -15.25 1.24 6.88
N ASN A 182 -14.92 0.73 8.08
CA ASN A 182 -15.39 1.26 9.37
C ASN A 182 -14.36 2.18 10.05
N LEU A 183 -13.20 2.42 9.40
CA LEU A 183 -12.18 3.32 9.89
C LEU A 183 -12.41 4.74 9.36
N ARG A 184 -11.85 5.72 10.06
CA ARG A 184 -11.91 7.12 9.61
C ARG A 184 -11.07 7.28 8.34
N PRO A 185 -11.60 7.92 7.28
CA PRO A 185 -10.90 8.08 6.00
C PRO A 185 -9.56 8.81 6.13
N ASP A 186 -9.44 9.75 7.06
CA ASP A 186 -8.23 10.53 7.32
C ASP A 186 -7.07 9.72 7.94
N THR A 187 -7.37 8.63 8.63
CA THR A 187 -6.35 7.76 9.25
C THR A 187 -6.15 6.43 8.51
N LEU A 188 -7.03 6.10 7.56
CA LEU A 188 -7.02 4.80 6.87
C LEU A 188 -5.71 4.50 6.14
N PHE A 189 -5.03 5.53 5.63
CA PHE A 189 -3.80 5.42 4.87
C PHE A 189 -2.53 5.58 5.73
N GLU A 190 -2.70 5.76 7.05
CA GLU A 190 -1.57 5.79 7.97
C GLU A 190 -1.02 4.37 8.21
N SER A 191 0.27 4.30 8.49
CA SER A 191 0.93 3.02 8.76
C SER A 191 0.41 2.37 10.04
N PHE A 192 0.21 1.06 10.00
CA PHE A 192 -0.24 0.24 11.14
C PHE A 192 -1.69 0.47 11.59
N VAL A 193 -2.48 1.18 10.79
CA VAL A 193 -3.92 1.32 11.02
C VAL A 193 -4.63 0.12 10.40
N THR A 194 -5.34 -0.64 11.22
CA THR A 194 -6.16 -1.79 10.80
C THR A 194 -7.26 -2.04 11.82
N SER A 195 -8.41 -2.51 11.36
CA SER A 195 -9.49 -2.99 12.24
C SER A 195 -9.19 -4.36 12.86
N GLU A 196 -8.25 -5.12 12.28
CA GLU A 196 -7.88 -6.49 12.70
C GLU A 196 -6.37 -6.64 12.93
N PRO A 197 -5.83 -6.07 14.02
CA PRO A 197 -4.38 -6.06 14.27
C PRO A 197 -3.74 -7.43 14.43
N SER A 198 -4.52 -8.46 14.80
CA SER A 198 -4.05 -9.85 14.94
C SER A 198 -3.75 -10.51 13.59
N GLU A 199 -4.45 -10.11 12.53
CA GLU A 199 -4.39 -10.77 11.23
C GLU A 199 -3.63 -9.93 10.18
N HIS A 200 -3.70 -8.60 10.29
CA HIS A 200 -3.17 -7.68 9.29
C HIS A 200 -2.13 -6.72 9.85
N SER A 201 -1.13 -6.38 9.05
CA SER A 201 -0.04 -5.48 9.44
C SER A 201 -0.47 -4.01 9.49
N GLY A 202 -1.53 -3.63 8.76
CA GLY A 202 -1.92 -2.24 8.56
C GLY A 202 -0.93 -1.43 7.72
N LEU A 203 -0.10 -2.08 6.93
CA LEU A 203 0.91 -1.42 6.07
C LEU A 203 0.50 -1.35 4.59
N GLY A 204 -0.42 -2.18 4.12
CA GLY A 204 -0.75 -2.30 2.70
C GLY A 204 -1.16 -0.96 2.07
N LEU A 205 -2.12 -0.26 2.66
CA LEU A 205 -2.57 1.04 2.16
C LEU A 205 -1.51 2.14 2.29
N ALA A 206 -0.69 2.11 3.33
CA ALA A 206 0.44 3.03 3.48
C ALA A 206 1.50 2.80 2.39
N ILE A 207 1.81 1.53 2.06
CA ILE A 207 2.68 1.16 0.94
C ILE A 207 2.08 1.64 -0.38
N ALA A 208 0.80 1.40 -0.61
CA ALA A 208 0.10 1.86 -1.81
C ALA A 208 0.22 3.38 -1.97
N THR A 209 0.01 4.14 -0.89
CA THR A 209 0.13 5.61 -0.89
C THR A 209 1.55 6.05 -1.22
N GLN A 210 2.57 5.42 -0.63
CA GLN A 210 3.97 5.76 -0.89
C GLN A 210 4.37 5.47 -2.34
N ILE A 211 3.94 4.34 -2.89
CA ILE A 211 4.20 4.01 -4.30
C ILE A 211 3.52 5.03 -5.22
N ALA A 212 2.26 5.34 -4.98
CA ALA A 212 1.56 6.33 -5.80
C ALA A 212 2.25 7.70 -5.74
N ALA A 213 2.59 8.18 -4.53
CA ALA A 213 3.26 9.46 -4.32
C ALA A 213 4.64 9.53 -5.00
N ALA A 214 5.38 8.42 -5.05
CA ALA A 214 6.69 8.34 -5.74
C ALA A 214 6.58 8.60 -7.26
N TYR A 215 5.38 8.51 -7.82
CA TYR A 215 5.08 8.80 -9.24
C TYR A 215 4.09 9.96 -9.39
N ASP A 216 4.08 10.90 -8.46
CA ASP A 216 3.19 12.07 -8.44
C ASP A 216 1.69 11.70 -8.49
N GLY A 217 1.37 10.49 -8.09
CA GLY A 217 0.01 9.97 -8.01
C GLY A 217 -0.61 10.15 -6.63
N SER A 218 -1.82 9.64 -6.48
CA SER A 218 -2.55 9.66 -5.21
C SER A 218 -3.47 8.46 -5.06
N VAL A 219 -3.77 8.09 -3.82
CA VAL A 219 -4.73 7.04 -3.44
C VAL A 219 -5.80 7.65 -2.55
N GLY A 220 -7.00 7.13 -2.63
CA GLY A 220 -8.08 7.55 -1.76
C GLY A 220 -9.24 6.56 -1.70
N LEU A 221 -10.25 6.93 -0.95
CA LEU A 221 -11.48 6.17 -0.74
C LEU A 221 -12.67 7.07 -1.09
N ASP A 222 -13.60 6.56 -1.90
CA ASP A 222 -14.89 7.20 -2.14
C ASP A 222 -15.96 6.62 -1.20
N GLU A 223 -16.96 7.43 -0.88
CA GLU A 223 -18.14 6.95 -0.19
C GLU A 223 -18.88 5.93 -1.06
N SER A 224 -19.30 4.81 -0.45
CA SER A 224 -20.03 3.75 -1.12
C SER A 224 -21.18 3.26 -0.23
N PRO A 225 -22.36 2.99 -0.79
CA PRO A 225 -23.49 2.44 -0.04
C PRO A 225 -23.28 0.96 0.32
N SER A 226 -22.36 0.27 -0.35
CA SER A 226 -22.02 -1.13 -0.09
C SER A 226 -20.60 -1.40 -0.54
N GLY A 227 -19.84 -2.19 0.23
CA GLY A 227 -18.42 -2.44 -0.03
C GLY A 227 -17.57 -1.18 0.12
N ALA A 228 -16.35 -1.20 -0.40
CA ALA A 228 -15.48 -0.04 -0.49
C ALA A 228 -15.15 0.31 -1.95
N VAL A 229 -14.80 1.57 -2.19
CA VAL A 229 -14.33 2.06 -3.49
C VAL A 229 -13.02 2.79 -3.29
N PHE A 230 -11.93 2.04 -3.38
CA PHE A 230 -10.59 2.63 -3.41
C PHE A 230 -10.29 3.15 -4.80
N TRP A 231 -9.61 4.27 -4.87
CA TRP A 231 -9.17 4.82 -6.15
C TRP A 231 -7.68 5.20 -6.12
N ILE A 232 -7.06 5.10 -7.28
CA ILE A 232 -5.70 5.54 -7.56
C ILE A 232 -5.77 6.55 -8.71
N ARG A 233 -4.99 7.64 -8.64
CA ARG A 233 -4.70 8.52 -9.76
C ARG A 233 -3.22 8.48 -10.08
N LEU A 234 -2.90 8.27 -11.35
CA LEU A 234 -1.53 8.26 -11.85
C LEU A 234 -1.41 9.26 -13.00
N PRO A 235 -0.43 10.16 -12.98
CA PRO A 235 -0.19 11.10 -14.06
C PRO A 235 0.10 10.39 -15.39
N VAL A 236 -0.42 10.95 -16.48
CA VAL A 236 -0.15 10.47 -17.82
C VAL A 236 1.32 10.77 -18.16
N ALA A 237 2.00 9.79 -18.76
CA ALA A 237 3.34 9.99 -19.28
C ALA A 237 3.32 11.06 -20.38
N SER A 238 4.18 12.07 -20.24
CA SER A 238 4.37 13.04 -21.32
C SER A 238 4.93 12.34 -22.55
N PRO A 239 4.47 12.69 -23.77
CA PRO A 239 4.92 12.09 -25.00
C PRO A 239 6.41 12.37 -25.28
#